data_903ec8b29f2f5387d9b341d8924eb06f
#
_entry.id   903ec8b29f2f5387d9b341d8924eb06f
#
_cell.length_a   1.000
_cell.length_b   1.000
_cell.length_c   1.000
_cell.angle_alpha   90.00
_cell.angle_beta   90.00
_cell.angle_gamma   90.00
#
_symmetry.space_group_name_H-M   'P 1'
#
loop_
_entity.id
_entity.type
_entity.pdbx_description
1 polymer ?
#
loop_
_entity_poly.entity_id
_entity_poly.type
_entity_poly.pdbx_seq_one_letter_code
_entity_poly.pdbx_strand_id
1 'polypeptide(L)'
;MEIKGFGGPDGGGRDNLRDVGATFKRRVVTVPAVALGAIALTILSPLWVPVSLAIDIVRRRHRMPVVRLLGFAVCWAWLETAGVAVAGGLWLIGRSCSTKAHYALQRWWASRLIGSLRATCGVRIDISGLDAIPPGPVVALCRHASLADSLVSAWLFGSQAGLRPRYVLKKELSYDPCLDIVGRRIPNYFIDRSSADTNMELNGIKAMARGMGANDVAVIFPEGTRSNPTKRERLLSKMENRDGDRASRLRALRHLLPPKVAGVSALFDAVPEGNVVVVWHVGFEGMDTFSGIIRQLSERPVHVHIAIEPQMRDTLTGQPIGAWLDSVWLDIDAKVHDLLVRS
;
A
#
# COMPACT_ATOMS: atom_id res chain seq x y z
N MET A 1 -25.01 -6.03 -22.98
CA MET A 1 -23.94 -5.01 -22.89
C MET A 1 -22.88 -5.56 -21.93
N GLU A 2 -21.88 -6.23 -22.51
CA GLU A 2 -20.90 -7.04 -21.78
C GLU A 2 -19.98 -6.19 -20.92
N ILE A 3 -19.88 -6.56 -19.66
CA ILE A 3 -18.89 -6.03 -18.71
C ILE A 3 -17.58 -6.74 -19.05
N LYS A 4 -16.76 -6.16 -19.93
CA LYS A 4 -15.37 -6.59 -20.08
C LYS A 4 -14.57 -6.07 -18.87
N GLY A 5 -14.56 -6.89 -17.81
CA GLY A 5 -13.50 -6.83 -16.82
C GLY A 5 -12.19 -7.25 -17.48
N PHE A 6 -11.06 -6.64 -17.10
CA PHE A 6 -9.72 -7.10 -17.45
C PHE A 6 -9.48 -8.47 -16.79
N GLY A 7 -10.09 -9.51 -17.35
CA GLY A 7 -9.81 -10.90 -17.06
C GLY A 7 -8.78 -11.36 -18.08
N GLY A 8 -7.71 -12.02 -17.61
CA GLY A 8 -6.74 -12.69 -18.44
C GLY A 8 -7.41 -13.74 -19.34
N PRO A 9 -6.74 -14.21 -20.39
CA PRO A 9 -7.31 -15.11 -21.38
C PRO A 9 -7.55 -16.50 -20.77
N ASP A 10 -8.75 -17.03 -21.08
CA ASP A 10 -9.15 -18.44 -21.04
C ASP A 10 -9.13 -19.19 -19.70
N GLY A 11 -10.13 -18.90 -18.87
CA GLY A 11 -10.58 -19.77 -17.77
C GLY A 11 -12.10 -19.83 -17.75
N GLY A 12 -12.68 -21.05 -17.92
CA GLY A 12 -14.08 -21.35 -18.25
C GLY A 12 -15.16 -20.53 -17.52
N GLY A 13 -16.25 -20.29 -18.23
CA GLY A 13 -17.41 -19.45 -17.85
C GLY A 13 -18.05 -19.72 -16.48
N ARG A 14 -17.75 -20.84 -15.81
CA ARG A 14 -18.25 -21.17 -14.48
C ARG A 14 -17.46 -20.47 -13.35
N ASP A 15 -16.14 -20.25 -13.54
CA ASP A 15 -15.31 -19.57 -12.54
C ASP A 15 -15.58 -18.07 -12.55
N ASN A 16 -15.86 -17.48 -13.71
CA ASN A 16 -16.29 -16.08 -13.82
C ASN A 16 -17.63 -15.81 -13.10
N LEU A 17 -18.62 -16.70 -13.22
CA LEU A 17 -19.91 -16.54 -12.55
C LEU A 17 -19.81 -16.69 -11.02
N ARG A 18 -18.94 -17.58 -10.53
CA ARG A 18 -18.67 -17.73 -9.10
C ARG A 18 -17.97 -16.52 -8.53
N ASP A 19 -17.02 -15.94 -9.24
CA ASP A 19 -16.29 -14.74 -8.79
C ASP A 19 -17.17 -13.48 -8.82
N VAL A 20 -18.04 -13.34 -9.82
CA VAL A 20 -19.06 -12.27 -9.88
C VAL A 20 -20.04 -12.38 -8.71
N GLY A 21 -20.55 -13.60 -8.42
CA GLY A 21 -21.46 -13.84 -7.30
C GLY A 21 -20.81 -13.56 -5.93
N ALA A 22 -19.55 -13.98 -5.74
CA ALA A 22 -18.80 -13.71 -4.52
C ALA A 22 -18.53 -12.21 -4.32
N THR A 23 -18.19 -11.51 -5.42
CA THR A 23 -17.98 -10.06 -5.40
C THR A 23 -19.27 -9.30 -5.06
N PHE A 24 -20.38 -9.69 -5.66
CA PHE A 24 -21.69 -9.09 -5.35
C PHE A 24 -22.08 -9.29 -3.88
N LYS A 25 -22.01 -10.52 -3.36
CA LYS A 25 -22.30 -10.84 -1.95
C LYS A 25 -21.42 -10.00 -1.00
N ARG A 26 -20.13 -9.88 -1.29
CA ARG A 26 -19.21 -9.06 -0.49
C ARG A 26 -19.64 -7.60 -0.47
N ARG A 27 -19.93 -7.00 -1.63
CA ARG A 27 -20.33 -5.58 -1.74
C ARG A 27 -21.66 -5.28 -1.05
N VAL A 28 -22.64 -6.17 -1.14
CA VAL A 28 -23.93 -6.03 -0.45
C VAL A 28 -23.74 -5.96 1.07
N VAL A 29 -22.70 -6.56 1.62
CA VAL A 29 -22.38 -6.50 3.06
C VAL A 29 -21.45 -5.31 3.37
N THR A 30 -20.35 -5.16 2.64
CA THR A 30 -19.29 -4.20 3.01
C THR A 30 -19.70 -2.75 2.75
N VAL A 31 -20.45 -2.46 1.70
CA VAL A 31 -20.88 -1.08 1.38
C VAL A 31 -21.86 -0.54 2.43
N PRO A 32 -22.96 -1.22 2.79
CA PRO A 32 -23.80 -0.74 3.87
C PRO A 32 -23.09 -0.72 5.22
N ALA A 33 -22.22 -1.70 5.51
CA ALA A 33 -21.50 -1.77 6.78
C ALA A 33 -20.61 -0.52 6.99
N VAL A 34 -19.91 -0.06 5.96
CA VAL A 34 -19.09 1.15 6.07
C VAL A 34 -19.96 2.40 6.26
N ALA A 35 -21.04 2.54 5.49
CA ALA A 35 -21.94 3.68 5.60
C ALA A 35 -22.65 3.73 6.98
N LEU A 36 -23.18 2.59 7.44
CA LEU A 36 -23.78 2.48 8.75
C LEU A 36 -22.75 2.68 9.87
N GLY A 37 -21.54 2.19 9.68
CA GLY A 37 -20.41 2.42 10.59
C GLY A 37 -20.05 3.92 10.70
N ALA A 38 -20.01 4.64 9.59
CA ALA A 38 -19.77 6.09 9.57
C ALA A 38 -20.85 6.86 10.34
N ILE A 39 -22.14 6.51 10.11
CA ILE A 39 -23.30 7.09 10.81
C ILE A 39 -23.21 6.75 12.31
N ALA A 40 -22.99 5.49 12.66
CA ALA A 40 -22.93 5.04 14.05
C ALA A 40 -21.78 5.72 14.81
N LEU A 41 -20.57 5.78 14.24
CA LEU A 41 -19.42 6.46 14.83
C LEU A 41 -19.71 7.96 15.05
N THR A 42 -20.45 8.59 14.13
CA THR A 42 -20.80 10.01 14.25
C THR A 42 -21.86 10.22 15.33
N ILE A 43 -22.97 9.46 15.31
CA ILE A 43 -24.08 9.60 16.28
C ILE A 43 -23.60 9.24 17.69
N LEU A 44 -22.78 8.21 17.83
CA LEU A 44 -22.23 7.77 19.12
C LEU A 44 -21.03 8.59 19.60
N SER A 45 -20.63 9.64 18.88
CA SER A 45 -19.48 10.47 19.27
C SER A 45 -19.64 11.10 20.67
N PRO A 46 -20.82 11.54 21.13
CA PRO A 46 -20.99 12.03 22.51
C PRO A 46 -20.66 10.99 23.59
N LEU A 47 -20.72 9.69 23.25
CA LEU A 47 -20.38 8.59 24.17
C LEU A 47 -18.90 8.19 24.06
N TRP A 48 -18.42 7.89 22.85
CA TRP A 48 -17.06 7.37 22.72
C TRP A 48 -15.97 8.46 22.91
N VAL A 49 -16.26 9.74 22.62
CA VAL A 49 -15.28 10.80 22.86
C VAL A 49 -14.90 10.92 24.33
N PRO A 50 -15.84 11.12 25.29
CA PRO A 50 -15.47 11.20 26.70
C PRO A 50 -14.87 9.89 27.23
N VAL A 51 -15.36 8.73 26.78
CA VAL A 51 -14.81 7.42 27.18
C VAL A 51 -13.36 7.27 26.70
N SER A 52 -13.07 7.58 25.44
CA SER A 52 -11.71 7.50 24.91
C SER A 52 -10.76 8.50 25.56
N LEU A 53 -11.23 9.73 25.86
CA LEU A 53 -10.47 10.72 26.64
C LEU A 53 -10.17 10.20 28.06
N ALA A 54 -11.17 9.63 28.74
CA ALA A 54 -10.98 9.05 30.07
C ALA A 54 -9.95 7.90 30.04
N ILE A 55 -10.01 7.02 29.03
CA ILE A 55 -9.02 5.95 28.84
C ILE A 55 -7.62 6.53 28.65
N ASP A 56 -7.46 7.56 27.82
CA ASP A 56 -6.16 8.19 27.58
C ASP A 56 -5.63 8.88 28.86
N ILE A 57 -6.49 9.57 29.63
CA ILE A 57 -6.14 10.22 30.91
C ILE A 57 -5.73 9.17 31.97
N VAL A 58 -6.56 8.14 32.19
CA VAL A 58 -6.27 7.08 33.17
C VAL A 58 -4.97 6.35 32.84
N ARG A 59 -4.70 6.16 31.55
CA ARG A 59 -3.44 5.56 31.07
C ARG A 59 -2.29 6.56 30.97
N ARG A 60 -2.46 7.79 31.44
CA ARG A 60 -1.47 8.89 31.41
C ARG A 60 -0.91 9.17 30.00
N ARG A 61 -1.76 9.02 28.98
CA ARG A 61 -1.39 9.26 27.57
C ARG A 61 -1.69 10.70 27.19
N HIS A 62 -0.82 11.63 27.56
CA HIS A 62 -1.02 13.07 27.34
C HIS A 62 -1.28 13.48 25.90
N ARG A 63 -0.87 12.67 24.93
CA ARG A 63 -1.08 12.93 23.50
C ARG A 63 -2.42 12.42 22.95
N MET A 64 -3.27 11.86 23.82
CA MET A 64 -4.63 11.42 23.49
C MET A 64 -4.72 10.53 22.23
N PRO A 65 -3.95 9.42 22.12
CA PRO A 65 -3.88 8.62 20.89
C PRO A 65 -5.18 7.92 20.54
N VAL A 66 -5.97 7.49 21.54
CA VAL A 66 -7.20 6.73 21.30
C VAL A 66 -8.26 7.62 20.67
N VAL A 67 -8.53 8.78 21.25
CA VAL A 67 -9.51 9.74 20.70
C VAL A 67 -9.09 10.23 19.31
N ARG A 68 -7.79 10.45 19.08
CA ARG A 68 -7.26 10.90 17.79
C ARG A 68 -7.42 9.84 16.69
N LEU A 69 -7.15 8.56 17.01
CA LEU A 69 -7.37 7.45 16.11
C LEU A 69 -8.86 7.23 15.81
N LEU A 70 -9.73 7.36 16.79
CA LEU A 70 -11.17 7.27 16.55
C LEU A 70 -11.66 8.43 15.70
N GLY A 71 -11.14 9.65 15.90
CA GLY A 71 -11.38 10.79 15.00
C GLY A 71 -10.94 10.51 13.56
N PHE A 72 -9.78 9.89 13.38
CA PHE A 72 -9.34 9.42 12.06
C PHE A 72 -10.28 8.35 11.48
N ALA A 73 -10.73 7.39 12.29
CA ALA A 73 -11.65 6.35 11.86
C ALA A 73 -13.00 6.90 11.37
N VAL A 74 -13.52 7.96 12.01
CA VAL A 74 -14.72 8.69 11.54
C VAL A 74 -14.46 9.30 10.16
N CYS A 75 -13.36 10.02 10.00
CA CYS A 75 -12.98 10.62 8.71
C CYS A 75 -12.80 9.56 7.62
N TRP A 76 -12.12 8.46 7.95
CA TRP A 76 -11.94 7.33 7.03
C TRP A 76 -13.28 6.75 6.59
N ALA A 77 -14.18 6.43 7.52
CA ALA A 77 -15.47 5.83 7.20
C ALA A 77 -16.35 6.72 6.30
N TRP A 78 -16.34 8.03 6.52
CA TRP A 78 -17.03 8.98 5.66
C TRP A 78 -16.38 9.12 4.29
N LEU A 79 -15.05 9.10 4.20
CA LEU A 79 -14.33 9.15 2.92
C LEU A 79 -14.52 7.86 2.11
N GLU A 80 -14.59 6.71 2.77
CA GLU A 80 -14.98 5.43 2.14
C GLU A 80 -16.40 5.51 1.56
N THR A 81 -17.35 5.96 2.38
CA THR A 81 -18.75 6.13 1.96
C THR A 81 -18.87 7.09 0.78
N ALA A 82 -18.19 8.23 0.84
CA ALA A 82 -18.16 9.21 -0.25
C ALA A 82 -17.50 8.65 -1.52
N GLY A 83 -16.40 7.91 -1.38
CA GLY A 83 -15.70 7.26 -2.50
C GLY A 83 -16.61 6.26 -3.23
N VAL A 84 -17.32 5.43 -2.46
CA VAL A 84 -18.31 4.48 -3.00
C VAL A 84 -19.48 5.21 -3.67
N ALA A 85 -20.00 6.27 -3.06
CA ALA A 85 -21.10 7.07 -3.63
C ALA A 85 -20.70 7.74 -4.95
N VAL A 86 -19.48 8.32 -5.02
CA VAL A 86 -18.94 8.90 -6.27
C VAL A 86 -18.76 7.83 -7.34
N ALA A 87 -18.22 6.66 -6.98
CA ALA A 87 -18.07 5.54 -7.93
C ALA A 87 -19.44 5.03 -8.43
N GLY A 88 -20.47 5.02 -7.57
CA GLY A 88 -21.85 4.73 -7.94
C GLY A 88 -22.43 5.79 -8.88
N GLY A 89 -22.20 7.07 -8.61
CA GLY A 89 -22.55 8.18 -9.50
C GLY A 89 -21.90 8.07 -10.88
N LEU A 90 -20.60 7.73 -10.93
CA LEU A 90 -19.89 7.47 -12.19
C LEU A 90 -20.52 6.31 -12.97
N TRP A 91 -21.00 5.28 -12.27
CA TRP A 91 -21.71 4.17 -12.91
C TRP A 91 -23.06 4.62 -13.49
N LEU A 92 -23.85 5.40 -12.74
CA LEU A 92 -25.16 5.91 -13.20
C LEU A 92 -25.06 6.78 -14.46
N ILE A 93 -24.00 7.58 -14.60
CA ILE A 93 -23.77 8.43 -15.78
C ILE A 93 -22.98 7.72 -16.90
N GLY A 94 -22.86 6.38 -16.85
CA GLY A 94 -22.19 5.58 -17.88
C GLY A 94 -20.65 5.70 -17.91
N ARG A 95 -20.02 6.29 -16.88
CA ARG A 95 -18.56 6.47 -16.78
C ARG A 95 -17.86 5.41 -15.92
N SER A 96 -18.51 4.27 -15.68
CA SER A 96 -17.95 3.19 -14.86
C SER A 96 -16.61 2.63 -15.37
N CYS A 97 -16.33 2.71 -16.68
CA CYS A 97 -15.07 2.25 -17.28
C CYS A 97 -14.04 3.38 -17.48
N SER A 98 -14.31 4.60 -17.01
CA SER A 98 -13.38 5.73 -17.16
C SER A 98 -12.24 5.62 -16.16
N THR A 99 -11.08 5.09 -16.58
CA THR A 99 -9.86 5.04 -15.75
C THR A 99 -9.43 6.41 -15.29
N LYS A 100 -9.57 7.47 -16.15
CA LYS A 100 -9.26 8.86 -15.78
C LYS A 100 -10.09 9.33 -14.57
N ALA A 101 -11.40 9.06 -14.57
CA ALA A 101 -12.29 9.46 -13.47
C ALA A 101 -11.95 8.70 -12.18
N HIS A 102 -11.62 7.39 -12.26
CA HIS A 102 -11.26 6.58 -11.11
C HIS A 102 -9.88 6.95 -10.54
N TYR A 103 -8.91 7.31 -11.36
CA TYR A 103 -7.65 7.88 -10.87
C TYR A 103 -7.83 9.25 -10.21
N ALA A 104 -8.73 10.10 -10.73
CA ALA A 104 -9.06 11.36 -10.07
C ALA A 104 -9.72 11.13 -8.71
N LEU A 105 -10.63 10.16 -8.61
CA LEU A 105 -11.25 9.74 -7.35
C LEU A 105 -10.22 9.18 -6.37
N GLN A 106 -9.30 8.31 -6.81
CA GLN A 106 -8.22 7.76 -5.98
C GLN A 106 -7.33 8.87 -5.41
N ARG A 107 -6.92 9.85 -6.25
CA ARG A 107 -6.12 11.01 -5.80
C ARG A 107 -6.85 11.84 -4.76
N TRP A 108 -8.12 12.16 -5.02
CA TRP A 108 -8.94 12.89 -4.07
C TRP A 108 -9.05 12.15 -2.73
N TRP A 109 -9.40 10.88 -2.78
CA TRP A 109 -9.55 10.03 -1.61
C TRP A 109 -8.24 9.93 -0.79
N ALA A 110 -7.12 9.61 -1.43
CA ALA A 110 -5.82 9.52 -0.76
C ALA A 110 -5.39 10.84 -0.14
N SER A 111 -5.58 11.99 -0.86
CA SER A 111 -5.25 13.32 -0.33
C SER A 111 -6.10 13.69 0.88
N ARG A 112 -7.40 13.38 0.86
CA ARG A 112 -8.30 13.64 2.00
C ARG A 112 -7.96 12.78 3.20
N LEU A 113 -7.61 11.51 2.99
CA LEU A 113 -7.17 10.63 4.08
C LEU A 113 -5.86 11.08 4.70
N ILE A 114 -4.87 11.48 3.90
CA ILE A 114 -3.62 12.06 4.44
C ILE A 114 -3.91 13.36 5.18
N GLY A 115 -4.79 14.21 4.66
CA GLY A 115 -5.25 15.42 5.35
C GLY A 115 -5.90 15.11 6.70
N SER A 116 -6.76 14.11 6.75
CA SER A 116 -7.41 13.63 7.99
C SER A 116 -6.39 13.07 8.97
N LEU A 117 -5.41 12.29 8.50
CA LEU A 117 -4.34 11.75 9.33
C LEU A 117 -3.47 12.87 9.94
N ARG A 118 -3.17 13.90 9.16
CA ARG A 118 -2.48 15.11 9.65
C ARG A 118 -3.30 15.84 10.70
N ALA A 119 -4.59 16.09 10.42
CA ALA A 119 -5.48 16.85 11.29
C ALA A 119 -5.78 16.13 12.61
N THR A 120 -6.08 14.83 12.55
CA THR A 120 -6.46 14.07 13.75
C THR A 120 -5.27 13.50 14.50
N CYS A 121 -4.34 12.83 13.81
CA CYS A 121 -3.19 12.19 14.42
C CYS A 121 -1.94 13.08 14.49
N GLY A 122 -1.94 14.27 13.87
CA GLY A 122 -0.83 15.21 13.89
C GLY A 122 0.42 14.67 13.19
N VAL A 123 0.25 13.78 12.20
CA VAL A 123 1.34 13.24 11.40
C VAL A 123 1.88 14.33 10.48
N ARG A 124 3.19 14.51 10.48
CA ARG A 124 3.90 15.38 9.51
C ARG A 124 4.64 14.50 8.53
N ILE A 125 4.63 14.89 7.26
CA ILE A 125 5.26 14.12 6.20
C ILE A 125 6.10 15.08 5.36
N ASP A 126 7.41 14.84 5.31
CA ASP A 126 8.36 15.50 4.44
C ASP A 126 8.80 14.54 3.34
N ILE A 127 9.00 15.06 2.14
CA ILE A 127 9.40 14.27 0.96
C ILE A 127 10.70 14.85 0.42
N SER A 128 11.66 13.99 0.15
CA SER A 128 12.87 14.30 -0.60
C SER A 128 12.95 13.47 -1.88
N GLY A 129 13.55 14.05 -2.94
CA GLY A 129 13.74 13.38 -4.22
C GLY A 129 12.47 13.25 -5.07
N LEU A 130 11.44 14.06 -4.83
CA LEU A 130 10.23 14.04 -5.66
C LEU A 130 10.54 14.40 -7.12
N ASP A 131 11.41 15.40 -7.32
CA ASP A 131 11.85 15.89 -8.64
C ASP A 131 12.82 14.91 -9.32
N ALA A 132 13.37 13.94 -8.57
CA ALA A 132 14.25 12.90 -9.08
C ALA A 132 13.49 11.70 -9.68
N ILE A 133 12.15 11.69 -9.64
CA ILE A 133 11.36 10.66 -10.32
C ILE A 133 11.55 10.83 -11.83
N PRO A 134 12.14 9.84 -12.51
CA PRO A 134 12.37 9.95 -13.95
C PRO A 134 11.02 9.86 -14.70
N PRO A 135 10.96 10.34 -15.96
CA PRO A 135 9.78 10.14 -16.80
C PRO A 135 9.48 8.64 -16.93
N GLY A 136 8.19 8.27 -16.89
CA GLY A 136 7.75 6.87 -16.88
C GLY A 136 7.81 6.18 -18.25
N PRO A 137 7.50 4.88 -18.29
CA PRO A 137 6.94 4.12 -17.17
C PRO A 137 7.92 3.90 -16.02
N VAL A 138 7.41 3.92 -14.79
CA VAL A 138 8.23 3.77 -13.59
C VAL A 138 7.86 2.49 -12.83
N VAL A 139 8.84 1.76 -12.33
CA VAL A 139 8.67 0.69 -11.34
C VAL A 139 9.16 1.21 -9.99
N ALA A 140 8.24 1.31 -9.03
CA ALA A 140 8.53 1.80 -7.68
C ALA A 140 8.62 0.63 -6.68
N LEU A 141 9.81 0.45 -6.10
CA LEU A 141 10.09 -0.53 -5.05
C LEU A 141 9.97 0.19 -3.71
N CYS A 142 8.90 -0.09 -2.96
CA CYS A 142 8.59 0.62 -1.73
C CYS A 142 8.89 -0.21 -0.47
N ARG A 143 9.49 0.42 0.54
CA ARG A 143 9.63 -0.15 1.89
C ARG A 143 8.25 -0.36 2.50
N HIS A 144 8.10 -1.45 3.28
CA HIS A 144 6.84 -1.77 3.95
C HIS A 144 7.01 -1.92 5.47
N ALA A 145 6.78 -0.86 6.23
CA ALA A 145 6.95 -0.83 7.68
C ALA A 145 5.64 -0.66 8.46
N SER A 146 4.60 -0.07 7.86
CA SER A 146 3.41 0.37 8.58
C SER A 146 2.09 0.02 7.90
N LEU A 147 0.99 0.22 8.61
CA LEU A 147 -0.38 0.15 8.05
C LEU A 147 -0.67 1.30 7.08
N ALA A 148 0.05 2.43 7.18
CA ALA A 148 -0.18 3.62 6.38
C ALA A 148 0.53 3.60 5.02
N ASP A 149 1.49 2.70 4.78
CA ASP A 149 2.39 2.75 3.62
C ASP A 149 1.65 2.71 2.27
N SER A 150 0.60 1.90 2.16
CA SER A 150 -0.21 1.84 0.92
C SER A 150 -0.95 3.15 0.65
N LEU A 151 -1.48 3.80 1.71
CA LEU A 151 -2.13 5.09 1.61
C LEU A 151 -1.11 6.19 1.26
N VAL A 152 0.03 6.18 1.94
CA VAL A 152 1.12 7.14 1.71
C VAL A 152 1.65 7.04 0.28
N SER A 153 1.87 5.82 -0.22
CA SER A 153 2.32 5.62 -1.60
C SER A 153 1.27 6.07 -2.63
N ALA A 154 -0.03 5.85 -2.37
CA ALA A 154 -1.10 6.30 -3.25
C ALA A 154 -1.17 7.85 -3.32
N TRP A 155 -1.01 8.52 -2.19
CA TRP A 155 -0.91 9.96 -2.11
C TRP A 155 0.38 10.49 -2.77
N LEU A 156 1.52 9.86 -2.49
CA LEU A 156 2.82 10.25 -3.03
C LEU A 156 2.80 10.22 -4.56
N PHE A 157 2.53 9.07 -5.14
CA PHE A 157 2.56 8.91 -6.59
C PHE A 157 1.37 9.60 -7.28
N GLY A 158 0.16 9.46 -6.72
CA GLY A 158 -1.05 10.00 -7.33
C GLY A 158 -1.17 11.52 -7.21
N SER A 159 -0.87 12.08 -6.03
CA SER A 159 -1.15 13.48 -5.71
C SER A 159 0.09 14.36 -5.76
N GLN A 160 1.24 13.88 -5.29
CA GLN A 160 2.48 14.68 -5.27
C GLN A 160 3.23 14.58 -6.59
N ALA A 161 3.41 13.36 -7.11
CA ALA A 161 4.10 13.13 -8.39
C ALA A 161 3.19 13.23 -9.62
N GLY A 162 1.85 13.29 -9.47
CA GLY A 162 0.90 13.38 -10.57
C GLY A 162 0.81 12.14 -11.47
N LEU A 163 1.35 11.00 -11.00
CA LEU A 163 1.39 9.74 -11.75
C LEU A 163 0.09 8.94 -11.57
N ARG A 164 -0.02 7.86 -12.33
CA ARG A 164 -1.12 6.89 -12.25
C ARG A 164 -0.60 5.58 -11.65
N PRO A 165 -0.72 5.39 -10.33
CA PRO A 165 -0.18 4.19 -9.68
C PRO A 165 -1.01 2.96 -10.00
N ARG A 166 -0.32 1.86 -10.30
CA ARG A 166 -0.84 0.50 -10.46
C ARG A 166 -0.25 -0.37 -9.35
N TYR A 167 -1.10 -1.02 -8.57
CA TYR A 167 -0.67 -1.73 -7.36
C TYR A 167 -0.79 -3.24 -7.49
N VAL A 168 0.18 -3.93 -6.89
CA VAL A 168 0.01 -5.31 -6.45
C VAL A 168 -0.59 -5.29 -5.05
N LEU A 169 -1.88 -5.51 -4.96
CA LEU A 169 -2.68 -5.46 -3.72
C LEU A 169 -2.91 -6.87 -3.17
N LYS A 170 -3.02 -6.99 -1.86
CA LYS A 170 -3.43 -8.23 -1.22
C LYS A 170 -4.93 -8.49 -1.45
N LYS A 171 -5.32 -9.73 -1.79
CA LYS A 171 -6.73 -10.11 -2.08
C LYS A 171 -7.71 -9.70 -0.98
N GLU A 172 -7.29 -9.78 0.29
CA GLU A 172 -8.12 -9.41 1.43
C GLU A 172 -8.45 -7.91 1.49
N LEU A 173 -7.68 -7.05 0.81
CA LEU A 173 -8.02 -5.63 0.68
C LEU A 173 -9.29 -5.39 -0.15
N SER A 174 -9.80 -6.41 -0.86
CA SER A 174 -11.11 -6.34 -1.51
C SER A 174 -12.30 -6.31 -0.53
N TYR A 175 -12.06 -6.52 0.78
CA TYR A 175 -13.09 -6.26 1.81
C TYR A 175 -13.26 -4.77 2.14
N ASP A 176 -12.32 -3.93 1.77
CA ASP A 176 -12.50 -2.47 1.76
C ASP A 176 -13.33 -2.08 0.53
N PRO A 177 -14.55 -1.52 0.69
CA PRO A 177 -15.47 -1.33 -0.42
C PRO A 177 -14.98 -0.31 -1.45
N CYS A 178 -14.28 0.74 -1.04
CA CYS A 178 -13.73 1.73 -1.97
C CYS A 178 -12.59 1.11 -2.78
N LEU A 179 -11.67 0.39 -2.13
CA LEU A 179 -10.59 -0.34 -2.82
C LEU A 179 -11.13 -1.44 -3.74
N ASP A 180 -12.18 -2.18 -3.35
CA ASP A 180 -12.79 -3.19 -4.22
C ASP A 180 -13.43 -2.57 -5.46
N ILE A 181 -14.17 -1.46 -5.31
CA ILE A 181 -14.90 -0.83 -6.42
C ILE A 181 -13.95 -0.01 -7.30
N VAL A 182 -13.20 0.91 -6.73
CA VAL A 182 -12.31 1.81 -7.46
C VAL A 182 -11.04 1.08 -7.92
N GLY A 183 -10.45 0.26 -7.04
CA GLY A 183 -9.23 -0.47 -7.32
C GLY A 183 -9.36 -1.49 -8.47
N ARG A 184 -10.56 -2.03 -8.72
CA ARG A 184 -10.83 -2.89 -9.89
C ARG A 184 -11.16 -2.12 -11.18
N ARG A 185 -11.32 -0.81 -11.11
CA ARG A 185 -11.58 0.06 -12.28
C ARG A 185 -10.33 0.72 -12.85
N ILE A 186 -9.23 0.58 -12.14
CA ILE A 186 -7.88 0.97 -12.54
C ILE A 186 -7.00 -0.29 -12.61
N PRO A 187 -5.89 -0.29 -13.35
CA PRO A 187 -5.05 -1.47 -13.54
C PRO A 187 -4.29 -1.87 -12.26
N ASN A 188 -4.98 -2.45 -11.31
CA ASN A 188 -4.39 -3.09 -10.12
C ASN A 188 -4.51 -4.60 -10.23
N TYR A 189 -3.63 -5.32 -9.54
CA TYR A 189 -3.70 -6.76 -9.39
C TYR A 189 -3.89 -7.17 -7.93
N PHE A 190 -4.93 -7.96 -7.64
CA PHE A 190 -5.21 -8.48 -6.30
C PHE A 190 -4.62 -9.88 -6.15
N ILE A 191 -3.42 -9.95 -5.56
CA ILE A 191 -2.66 -11.20 -5.39
C ILE A 191 -3.22 -12.07 -4.27
N ASP A 192 -3.46 -13.34 -4.55
CA ASP A 192 -3.75 -14.37 -3.55
C ASP A 192 -2.46 -15.05 -3.10
N ARG A 193 -1.94 -14.67 -1.93
CA ARG A 193 -0.68 -15.21 -1.39
C ARG A 193 -0.80 -16.64 -0.86
N SER A 194 -2.02 -17.17 -0.77
CA SER A 194 -2.30 -18.55 -0.42
C SER A 194 -2.49 -19.45 -1.66
N SER A 195 -2.49 -18.86 -2.86
CA SER A 195 -2.58 -19.60 -4.11
C SER A 195 -1.42 -20.59 -4.24
N ALA A 196 -1.74 -21.81 -4.62
CA ALA A 196 -0.74 -22.83 -4.97
C ALA A 196 -0.09 -22.55 -6.34
N ASP A 197 -0.75 -21.78 -7.22
CA ASP A 197 -0.26 -21.42 -8.55
C ASP A 197 0.50 -20.09 -8.53
N THR A 198 1.78 -20.19 -8.22
CA THR A 198 2.70 -19.05 -8.26
C THR A 198 2.83 -18.45 -9.66
N ASN A 199 2.73 -19.26 -10.73
CA ASN A 199 2.85 -18.76 -12.10
C ASN A 199 1.65 -17.90 -12.49
N MET A 200 0.43 -18.28 -12.08
CA MET A 200 -0.77 -17.48 -12.27
C MET A 200 -0.62 -16.11 -11.60
N GLU A 201 -0.12 -16.08 -10.38
CA GLU A 201 0.10 -14.83 -9.63
C GLU A 201 1.15 -13.92 -10.30
N LEU A 202 2.26 -14.49 -10.77
CA LEU A 202 3.29 -13.74 -11.50
C LEU A 202 2.78 -13.22 -12.85
N ASN A 203 2.00 -14.01 -13.57
CA ASN A 203 1.35 -13.59 -14.82
C ASN A 203 0.36 -12.44 -14.58
N GLY A 204 -0.37 -12.45 -13.47
CA GLY A 204 -1.25 -11.36 -13.05
C GLY A 204 -0.48 -10.05 -12.80
N ILE A 205 0.69 -10.13 -12.14
CA ILE A 205 1.58 -8.98 -11.94
C ILE A 205 2.08 -8.45 -13.29
N LYS A 206 2.53 -9.33 -14.20
CA LYS A 206 2.96 -8.94 -15.54
C LYS A 206 1.82 -8.29 -16.34
N ALA A 207 0.60 -8.83 -16.27
CA ALA A 207 -0.57 -8.30 -16.96
C ALA A 207 -0.93 -6.88 -16.45
N MET A 208 -0.86 -6.63 -15.14
CA MET A 208 -1.07 -5.32 -14.53
C MET A 208 -0.09 -4.27 -15.07
N ALA A 209 1.16 -4.65 -15.28
CA ALA A 209 2.23 -3.74 -15.70
C ALA A 209 2.31 -3.55 -17.23
N ARG A 210 1.69 -4.43 -18.02
CA ARG A 210 1.67 -4.29 -19.49
C ARG A 210 1.00 -2.99 -19.93
N GLY A 211 1.55 -2.38 -20.98
CA GLY A 211 1.00 -1.16 -21.58
C GLY A 211 1.09 0.06 -20.66
N MET A 212 2.03 0.09 -19.73
CA MET A 212 2.34 1.30 -18.96
C MET A 212 2.90 2.38 -19.89
N GLY A 213 2.40 3.60 -19.73
CA GLY A 213 2.88 4.78 -20.44
C GLY A 213 3.65 5.74 -19.54
N ALA A 214 4.01 6.89 -20.10
CA ALA A 214 4.88 7.89 -19.45
C ALA A 214 4.38 8.39 -18.08
N ASN A 215 3.08 8.31 -17.81
CA ASN A 215 2.51 8.76 -16.53
C ASN A 215 2.14 7.61 -15.59
N ASP A 216 2.56 6.37 -15.88
CA ASP A 216 2.20 5.22 -15.07
C ASP A 216 3.36 4.80 -14.15
N VAL A 217 3.02 4.39 -12.94
CA VAL A 217 3.97 3.81 -11.98
C VAL A 217 3.43 2.49 -11.44
N ALA A 218 4.18 1.40 -11.61
CA ALA A 218 3.90 0.12 -10.97
C ALA A 218 4.51 0.09 -9.57
N VAL A 219 3.68 -0.04 -8.54
CA VAL A 219 4.11 0.00 -7.15
C VAL A 219 4.10 -1.41 -6.56
N ILE A 220 5.23 -1.83 -6.04
CA ILE A 220 5.36 -3.09 -5.31
C ILE A 220 6.11 -2.89 -4.00
N PHE A 221 5.73 -3.67 -3.00
CA PHE A 221 6.43 -3.79 -1.72
C PHE A 221 7.21 -5.11 -1.72
N PRO A 222 8.51 -5.14 -2.05
CA PRO A 222 9.29 -6.37 -2.20
C PRO A 222 9.33 -7.22 -0.93
N GLU A 223 9.23 -6.61 0.24
CA GLU A 223 9.13 -7.32 1.53
C GLU A 223 7.90 -8.23 1.63
N GLY A 224 6.85 -7.89 0.91
CA GLY A 224 5.60 -8.65 0.83
C GLY A 224 4.77 -8.62 2.11
N THR A 225 5.26 -8.06 3.21
CA THR A 225 4.54 -7.83 4.47
C THR A 225 5.24 -6.73 5.26
N ARG A 226 4.53 -6.12 6.20
CA ARG A 226 5.09 -5.09 7.08
C ARG A 226 6.23 -5.63 7.94
N SER A 227 7.34 -4.88 7.98
CA SER A 227 8.53 -5.25 8.71
C SER A 227 8.34 -5.20 10.22
N ASN A 228 8.88 -6.20 10.92
CA ASN A 228 9.17 -6.17 12.34
C ASN A 228 10.30 -7.16 12.66
N PRO A 229 10.98 -7.02 13.83
CA PRO A 229 12.13 -7.86 14.16
C PRO A 229 11.83 -9.38 14.15
N THR A 230 10.71 -9.80 14.73
CA THR A 230 10.31 -11.20 14.81
C THR A 230 10.10 -11.82 13.43
N LYS A 231 9.46 -11.10 12.52
CA LYS A 231 9.27 -11.57 11.14
C LYS A 231 10.58 -11.65 10.39
N ARG A 232 11.48 -10.68 10.60
CA ARG A 232 12.79 -10.67 9.94
C ARG A 232 13.57 -11.91 10.32
N GLU A 233 13.70 -12.18 11.62
CA GLU A 233 14.42 -13.36 12.12
C GLU A 233 13.85 -14.67 11.55
N ARG A 234 12.52 -14.81 11.60
CA ARG A 234 11.84 -15.98 11.04
C ARG A 234 12.06 -16.15 9.53
N LEU A 235 12.14 -15.06 8.76
CA LEU A 235 12.38 -15.12 7.32
C LEU A 235 13.83 -15.47 7.01
N LEU A 236 14.79 -14.92 7.77
CA LEU A 236 16.20 -15.24 7.64
C LEU A 236 16.46 -16.72 7.96
N SER A 237 15.94 -17.24 9.08
CA SER A 237 16.06 -18.66 9.45
C SER A 237 15.44 -19.60 8.41
N LYS A 238 14.30 -19.22 7.81
CA LYS A 238 13.72 -19.98 6.70
C LYS A 238 14.59 -19.95 5.44
N MET A 239 15.24 -18.84 5.18
CA MET A 239 16.12 -18.67 4.02
C MET A 239 17.40 -19.47 4.18
N GLU A 240 17.94 -19.54 5.37
CA GLU A 240 19.16 -20.30 5.69
C GLU A 240 19.08 -21.77 5.24
N ASN A 241 17.91 -22.40 5.40
CA ASN A 241 17.66 -23.77 4.96
C ASN A 241 17.54 -23.94 3.42
N ARG A 242 17.45 -22.84 2.66
CA ARG A 242 17.24 -22.86 1.20
C ARG A 242 18.39 -22.24 0.42
N ASP A 243 18.97 -21.19 0.97
CA ASP A 243 20.01 -20.34 0.37
C ASP A 243 20.79 -19.67 1.51
N GLY A 244 21.72 -20.45 2.10
CA GLY A 244 22.50 -20.02 3.27
C GLY A 244 23.39 -18.82 2.97
N ASP A 245 23.96 -18.74 1.76
CA ASP A 245 24.83 -17.63 1.36
C ASP A 245 24.04 -16.31 1.28
N ARG A 246 22.85 -16.35 0.70
CA ARG A 246 21.96 -15.18 0.66
C ARG A 246 21.47 -14.81 2.06
N ALA A 247 21.10 -15.77 2.88
CA ALA A 247 20.71 -15.54 4.26
C ALA A 247 21.85 -14.88 5.07
N SER A 248 23.08 -15.34 4.90
CA SER A 248 24.27 -14.78 5.56
C SER A 248 24.48 -13.31 5.19
N ARG A 249 24.38 -12.95 3.89
CA ARG A 249 24.46 -11.55 3.45
C ARG A 249 23.35 -10.68 4.04
N LEU A 250 22.11 -11.17 4.02
CA LEU A 250 20.93 -10.42 4.48
C LEU A 250 20.79 -10.38 6.02
N ARG A 251 21.60 -11.08 6.78
CA ARG A 251 21.68 -10.94 8.25
C ARG A 251 22.12 -9.54 8.69
N ALA A 252 22.73 -8.75 7.80
CA ALA A 252 23.05 -7.35 8.06
C ALA A 252 21.82 -6.42 8.14
N LEU A 253 20.64 -6.87 7.66
CA LEU A 253 19.39 -6.11 7.77
C LEU A 253 18.98 -5.92 9.23
N ARG A 254 18.69 -4.67 9.60
CA ARG A 254 18.29 -4.25 10.96
C ARG A 254 16.83 -3.83 11.05
N HIS A 255 16.29 -3.23 9.97
CA HIS A 255 14.97 -2.61 9.93
C HIS A 255 14.05 -3.20 8.85
N LEU A 256 14.59 -3.59 7.70
CA LEU A 256 13.84 -4.13 6.58
C LEU A 256 13.72 -5.66 6.65
N LEU A 257 12.78 -6.23 5.88
CA LEU A 257 12.70 -7.67 5.66
C LEU A 257 13.46 -8.07 4.38
N PRO A 258 13.97 -9.33 4.30
CA PRO A 258 14.52 -9.85 3.06
C PRO A 258 13.56 -9.67 1.87
N PRO A 259 13.99 -9.07 0.75
CA PRO A 259 13.11 -8.79 -0.36
C PRO A 259 12.79 -10.06 -1.17
N LYS A 260 11.58 -10.12 -1.72
CA LYS A 260 11.11 -11.19 -2.61
C LYS A 260 11.42 -10.82 -4.05
N VAL A 261 12.20 -11.65 -4.72
CA VAL A 261 12.69 -11.39 -6.09
C VAL A 261 11.61 -11.58 -7.16
N ALA A 262 10.77 -12.61 -7.02
CA ALA A 262 9.89 -13.06 -8.10
C ALA A 262 8.92 -11.97 -8.61
N GLY A 263 8.28 -11.20 -7.71
CA GLY A 263 7.37 -10.13 -8.10
C GLY A 263 8.08 -8.96 -8.78
N VAL A 264 9.30 -8.62 -8.32
CA VAL A 264 10.13 -7.57 -8.92
C VAL A 264 10.60 -7.99 -10.30
N SER A 265 11.07 -9.24 -10.45
CA SER A 265 11.45 -9.81 -11.75
C SER A 265 10.28 -9.79 -12.74
N ALA A 266 9.08 -10.19 -12.29
CA ALA A 266 7.89 -10.16 -13.13
C ALA A 266 7.53 -8.74 -13.63
N LEU A 267 7.73 -7.71 -12.81
CA LEU A 267 7.55 -6.31 -13.22
C LEU A 267 8.62 -5.87 -14.21
N PHE A 268 9.88 -6.21 -13.98
CA PHE A 268 10.98 -5.85 -14.88
C PHE A 268 10.85 -6.51 -16.26
N ASP A 269 10.40 -7.79 -16.30
CA ASP A 269 10.08 -8.48 -17.55
C ASP A 269 8.91 -7.81 -18.31
N ALA A 270 7.91 -7.30 -17.57
CA ALA A 270 6.73 -6.69 -18.19
C ALA A 270 6.97 -5.25 -18.67
N VAL A 271 7.95 -4.56 -18.09
CA VAL A 271 8.29 -3.16 -18.39
C VAL A 271 9.82 -3.04 -18.59
N PRO A 272 10.35 -3.61 -19.69
CA PRO A 272 11.80 -3.66 -19.90
C PRO A 272 12.45 -2.28 -20.02
N GLU A 273 11.74 -1.29 -20.55
CA GLU A 273 12.20 0.10 -20.68
C GLU A 273 11.84 0.99 -19.48
N GLY A 274 11.24 0.41 -18.45
CA GLY A 274 10.77 1.18 -17.29
C GLY A 274 11.92 1.65 -16.41
N ASN A 275 11.87 2.91 -15.98
CA ASN A 275 12.76 3.43 -14.97
C ASN A 275 12.44 2.85 -13.60
N VAL A 276 13.43 2.75 -12.73
CA VAL A 276 13.26 2.19 -11.38
C VAL A 276 13.49 3.28 -10.34
N VAL A 277 12.57 3.38 -9.38
CA VAL A 277 12.76 4.19 -8.18
C VAL A 277 12.59 3.34 -6.94
N VAL A 278 13.38 3.63 -5.93
CA VAL A 278 13.19 3.04 -4.61
C VAL A 278 12.63 4.12 -3.68
N VAL A 279 11.60 3.75 -2.94
CA VAL A 279 10.94 4.65 -1.99
C VAL A 279 11.01 4.04 -0.60
N TRP A 280 11.66 4.76 0.27
CA TRP A 280 11.79 4.35 1.67
C TRP A 280 11.43 5.51 2.61
N HIS A 281 11.15 5.21 3.84
CA HIS A 281 10.75 6.21 4.83
C HIS A 281 11.21 5.83 6.22
N VAL A 282 11.30 6.81 7.10
CA VAL A 282 11.44 6.68 8.55
C VAL A 282 10.30 7.43 9.25
N GLY A 283 10.02 7.07 10.49
CA GLY A 283 8.98 7.71 11.31
C GLY A 283 7.72 6.87 11.53
N PHE A 284 7.56 5.76 10.79
CA PHE A 284 6.47 4.79 10.98
C PHE A 284 6.90 3.49 11.66
N GLU A 285 8.10 3.44 12.25
CA GLU A 285 8.60 2.27 12.98
C GLU A 285 7.67 1.89 14.12
N GLY A 286 7.40 0.58 14.22
CA GLY A 286 6.51 0.03 15.26
C GLY A 286 5.02 0.29 15.02
N MET A 287 4.62 0.82 13.84
CA MET A 287 3.22 1.03 13.46
C MET A 287 2.67 -0.09 12.54
N ASP A 288 3.22 -1.28 12.64
CA ASP A 288 2.77 -2.47 11.88
C ASP A 288 1.48 -3.08 12.42
N THR A 289 1.06 -2.68 13.62
CA THR A 289 -0.16 -3.09 14.32
C THR A 289 -0.93 -1.92 14.92
N PHE A 290 -2.23 -2.07 15.21
CA PHE A 290 -3.02 -1.03 15.88
C PHE A 290 -2.48 -0.68 17.27
N SER A 291 -2.04 -1.67 18.04
CA SER A 291 -1.43 -1.43 19.36
C SER A 291 -0.10 -0.66 19.23
N GLY A 292 0.69 -0.96 18.20
CA GLY A 292 1.89 -0.23 17.87
C GLY A 292 1.60 1.23 17.52
N ILE A 293 0.57 1.50 16.72
CA ILE A 293 0.15 2.87 16.38
C ILE A 293 -0.24 3.66 17.65
N ILE A 294 -1.07 3.06 18.52
CA ILE A 294 -1.46 3.70 19.78
C ILE A 294 -0.23 4.04 20.64
N ARG A 295 0.72 3.11 20.73
CA ARG A 295 1.95 3.30 21.49
C ARG A 295 2.77 4.45 20.90
N GLN A 296 3.07 4.43 19.59
CA GLN A 296 3.88 5.46 18.95
C GLN A 296 3.23 6.85 19.02
N LEU A 297 1.92 6.95 18.80
CA LEU A 297 1.18 8.21 18.97
C LEU A 297 1.15 8.71 20.42
N SER A 298 1.31 7.81 21.41
CA SER A 298 1.40 8.18 22.84
C SER A 298 2.76 8.77 23.20
N GLU A 299 3.83 8.20 22.63
CA GLU A 299 5.21 8.46 23.04
C GLU A 299 5.77 9.74 22.38
N ARG A 300 5.52 9.94 21.06
CA ARG A 300 6.15 11.02 20.29
C ARG A 300 5.25 11.62 19.20
N PRO A 301 5.56 12.85 18.73
CA PRO A 301 5.03 13.35 17.47
C PRO A 301 5.46 12.41 16.34
N VAL A 302 4.55 12.09 15.43
CA VAL A 302 4.89 11.29 14.26
C VAL A 302 5.35 12.21 13.14
N HIS A 303 6.63 12.19 12.89
CA HIS A 303 7.27 12.90 11.79
C HIS A 303 7.85 11.85 10.84
N VAL A 304 7.36 11.85 9.62
CA VAL A 304 7.72 10.88 8.58
C VAL A 304 8.56 11.58 7.53
N HIS A 305 9.74 11.06 7.30
CA HIS A 305 10.58 11.45 6.16
C HIS A 305 10.50 10.36 5.10
N ILE A 306 10.11 10.74 3.88
CA ILE A 306 10.05 9.87 2.71
C ILE A 306 11.17 10.28 1.77
N ALA A 307 12.00 9.32 1.35
CA ALA A 307 13.03 9.51 0.36
C ALA A 307 12.70 8.71 -0.91
N ILE A 308 12.92 9.34 -2.06
CA ILE A 308 12.75 8.74 -3.39
C ILE A 308 14.13 8.77 -4.06
N GLU A 309 14.61 7.59 -4.45
CA GLU A 309 15.91 7.43 -5.07
C GLU A 309 15.78 6.72 -6.42
N PRO A 310 16.15 7.37 -7.54
CA PRO A 310 16.22 6.69 -8.82
C PRO A 310 17.33 5.64 -8.81
N GLN A 311 17.07 4.50 -9.46
CA GLN A 311 18.05 3.44 -9.64
C GLN A 311 18.34 3.30 -11.13
N MET A 312 19.64 3.35 -11.48
CA MET A 312 20.04 3.17 -12.89
C MET A 312 19.89 1.70 -13.28
N ARG A 313 19.16 1.42 -14.35
CA ARG A 313 19.00 0.05 -14.87
C ARG A 313 20.30 -0.56 -15.36
N ASP A 314 21.26 0.26 -15.76
CA ASP A 314 22.60 -0.20 -16.15
C ASP A 314 23.32 -0.93 -15.03
N THR A 315 22.99 -0.63 -13.77
CA THR A 315 23.52 -1.36 -12.61
C THR A 315 22.99 -2.79 -12.49
N LEU A 316 21.89 -3.12 -13.23
CA LEU A 316 21.36 -4.47 -13.36
C LEU A 316 22.11 -5.31 -14.41
N THR A 317 22.84 -4.65 -15.32
CA THR A 317 23.51 -5.34 -16.41
C THR A 317 24.67 -6.17 -15.85
N GLY A 318 24.63 -7.47 -16.09
CA GLY A 318 25.70 -8.39 -15.69
C GLY A 318 25.55 -9.05 -14.31
N GLN A 319 24.48 -8.78 -13.55
CA GLN A 319 24.21 -9.46 -12.28
C GLN A 319 22.78 -9.98 -12.17
N PRO A 320 22.54 -11.08 -11.43
CA PRO A 320 21.20 -11.56 -11.16
C PRO A 320 20.34 -10.53 -10.42
N ILE A 321 19.08 -10.36 -10.82
CA ILE A 321 18.12 -9.41 -10.19
C ILE A 321 18.07 -9.59 -8.66
N GLY A 322 18.18 -10.84 -8.17
CA GLY A 322 18.18 -11.12 -6.74
C GLY A 322 19.36 -10.48 -6.00
N ALA A 323 20.56 -10.56 -6.56
CA ALA A 323 21.76 -9.98 -5.95
C ALA A 323 21.71 -8.45 -5.96
N TRP A 324 21.26 -7.87 -7.07
CA TRP A 324 21.03 -6.43 -7.15
C TRP A 324 19.99 -5.94 -6.13
N LEU A 325 18.85 -6.62 -6.04
CA LEU A 325 17.78 -6.26 -5.12
C LEU A 325 18.23 -6.36 -3.66
N ASP A 326 19.02 -7.40 -3.32
CA ASP A 326 19.60 -7.56 -2.00
C ASP A 326 20.56 -6.41 -1.66
N SER A 327 21.41 -5.99 -2.60
CA SER A 327 22.33 -4.87 -2.40
C SER A 327 21.61 -3.54 -2.19
N VAL A 328 20.57 -3.26 -2.99
CA VAL A 328 19.73 -2.08 -2.84
C VAL A 328 19.03 -2.07 -1.47
N TRP A 329 18.52 -3.23 -1.05
CA TRP A 329 17.81 -3.36 0.25
C TRP A 329 18.73 -3.18 1.44
N LEU A 330 19.97 -3.65 1.36
CA LEU A 330 20.99 -3.43 2.38
C LEU A 330 21.41 -1.95 2.47
N ASP A 331 21.57 -1.27 1.34
CA ASP A 331 21.86 0.16 1.30
C ASP A 331 20.75 1.00 1.94
N ILE A 332 19.48 0.69 1.60
CA ILE A 332 18.32 1.36 2.21
C ILE A 332 18.27 1.09 3.72
N ASP A 333 18.50 -0.14 4.14
CA ASP A 333 18.48 -0.50 5.57
C ASP A 333 19.53 0.28 6.36
N ALA A 334 20.73 0.47 5.78
CA ALA A 334 21.77 1.30 6.37
C ALA A 334 21.33 2.78 6.47
N LYS A 335 20.77 3.35 5.41
CA LYS A 335 20.24 4.74 5.40
C LYS A 335 19.13 4.94 6.43
N VAL A 336 18.21 3.98 6.52
CA VAL A 336 17.16 3.98 7.55
C VAL A 336 17.75 3.93 8.94
N HIS A 337 18.76 3.08 9.17
CA HIS A 337 19.45 2.99 10.45
C HIS A 337 20.11 4.32 10.84
N ASP A 338 20.84 4.91 9.91
CA ASP A 338 21.58 6.18 10.15
C ASP A 338 20.62 7.32 10.51
N LEU A 339 19.46 7.42 9.84
CA LEU A 339 18.47 8.44 10.19
C LEU A 339 17.80 8.17 11.54
N LEU A 340 17.53 6.91 11.88
CA LEU A 340 16.93 6.55 13.16
C LEU A 340 17.88 6.76 14.35
N VAL A 341 19.18 6.67 14.13
CA VAL A 341 20.19 6.95 15.18
C VAL A 341 20.39 8.45 15.38
N ARG A 342 20.17 9.28 14.34
CA ARG A 342 20.31 10.74 14.42
C ARG A 342 19.03 11.45 14.90
N SER A 343 17.87 10.78 14.91
CA SER A 343 16.57 11.33 15.29
C SER A 343 16.22 11.06 16.76
#